data_a6a2aa777b7d4476e392405c4be80c53
#
_entry.id   a6a2aa777b7d4476e392405c4be80c53
#
_cell.length_a   1.000
_cell.length_b   1.000
_cell.length_c   1.000
_cell.angle_alpha   90.00
_cell.angle_beta   90.00
_cell.angle_gamma   90.00
#
_symmetry.space_group_name_H-M   'P 1'
#
loop_
_entity.id
_entity.type
_entity.pdbx_description
1 polymer ?
#
loop_
_entity_poly.entity_id
_entity_poly.type
_entity_poly.pdbx_seq_one_letter_code
_entity_poly.pdbx_strand_id
1 'polypeptide(L)'
;TNSLILVLGAGDIGAHFAAMAHILGAYVIGMKRSPGVCPEAMDELRNMDDLETLLPKADVVASFLPSTEETRGMIDKQFLGRMKEGSLLLNGGRGDVVCTEDLCDALEQGHLAGAALDVTAPEPLPKDHRIWDIPNAFVTPHISGSYHLAETLENVVNIAVENVRRYAKGERLR
;
A
#
# COMPACT_ATOMS: atom_id res chain seq x y z
N THR A 1 18.06 10.41 0.58
CA THR A 1 16.94 11.17 -0.03
C THR A 1 15.99 11.59 1.07
N ASN A 2 15.61 12.86 1.18
CA ASN A 2 14.63 13.36 2.15
C ASN A 2 13.18 13.20 1.59
N SER A 3 12.87 12.09 0.95
CA SER A 3 11.54 11.88 0.37
C SER A 3 10.53 11.58 1.47
N LEU A 4 9.36 12.23 1.41
CA LEU A 4 8.24 11.95 2.28
C LEU A 4 7.39 10.82 1.69
N ILE A 5 7.20 9.76 2.46
CA ILE A 5 6.37 8.62 2.08
C ILE A 5 5.17 8.51 3.01
N LEU A 6 3.97 8.48 2.44
CA LEU A 6 2.75 8.12 3.17
C LEU A 6 2.44 6.64 2.97
N VAL A 7 2.31 5.91 4.06
CA VAL A 7 1.93 4.49 4.07
C VAL A 7 0.48 4.37 4.52
N LEU A 8 -0.43 4.17 3.58
CA LEU A 8 -1.85 3.93 3.87
C LEU A 8 -2.03 2.47 4.30
N GLY A 9 -2.36 2.26 5.56
CA GLY A 9 -2.42 0.93 6.17
C GLY A 9 -1.11 0.54 6.87
N ALA A 10 -0.86 1.18 8.03
CA ALA A 10 0.28 0.90 8.91
C ALA A 10 0.11 -0.43 9.69
N GLY A 11 -0.21 -1.51 8.98
CA GLY A 11 -0.23 -2.88 9.47
C GLY A 11 1.13 -3.57 9.26
N ASP A 12 1.15 -4.90 9.29
CA ASP A 12 2.37 -5.71 9.18
C ASP A 12 3.14 -5.42 7.87
N ILE A 13 2.46 -5.51 6.72
CA ILE A 13 3.10 -5.26 5.41
C ILE A 13 3.57 -3.81 5.30
N GLY A 14 2.72 -2.85 5.70
CA GLY A 14 3.07 -1.43 5.65
C GLY A 14 4.26 -1.08 6.55
N ALA A 15 4.38 -1.72 7.72
CA ALA A 15 5.52 -1.54 8.62
C ALA A 15 6.83 -2.10 8.03
N HIS A 16 6.78 -3.26 7.38
CA HIS A 16 7.96 -3.82 6.71
C HIS A 16 8.39 -2.98 5.50
N PHE A 17 7.43 -2.48 4.72
CA PHE A 17 7.72 -1.52 3.64
C PHE A 17 8.37 -0.25 4.19
N ALA A 18 7.81 0.31 5.27
CA ALA A 18 8.35 1.49 5.95
C ALA A 18 9.80 1.27 6.40
N ALA A 19 10.12 0.08 6.96
CA ALA A 19 11.47 -0.25 7.37
C ALA A 19 12.48 -0.19 6.21
N MET A 20 12.12 -0.74 5.06
CA MET A 20 12.97 -0.66 3.88
C MET A 20 13.11 0.77 3.35
N ALA A 21 12.02 1.52 3.32
CA ALA A 21 12.04 2.93 2.89
C ALA A 21 12.87 3.80 3.82
N HIS A 22 12.78 3.57 5.13
CA HIS A 22 13.56 4.29 6.15
C HIS A 22 15.07 4.02 6.01
N ILE A 23 15.49 2.77 5.74
CA ILE A 23 16.90 2.42 5.45
C ILE A 23 17.42 3.19 4.23
N LEU A 24 16.57 3.46 3.24
CA LEU A 24 16.91 4.27 2.08
C LEU A 24 16.90 5.77 2.34
N GLY A 25 16.62 6.20 3.57
CA GLY A 25 16.65 7.60 4.01
C GLY A 25 15.36 8.38 3.74
N ALA A 26 14.23 7.69 3.61
CA ALA A 26 12.93 8.35 3.52
C ALA A 26 12.40 8.73 4.91
N TYR A 27 11.61 9.79 4.98
CA TYR A 27 10.75 10.10 6.13
C TYR A 27 9.40 9.44 5.92
N VAL A 28 8.99 8.56 6.82
CA VAL A 28 7.82 7.70 6.63
C VAL A 28 6.73 8.03 7.64
N ILE A 29 5.55 8.40 7.13
CA ILE A 29 4.34 8.61 7.92
C ILE A 29 3.37 7.46 7.64
N GLY A 30 3.07 6.67 8.66
CA GLY A 30 2.02 5.66 8.60
C GLY A 30 0.64 6.29 8.83
N MET A 31 -0.33 5.90 8.01
CA MET A 31 -1.72 6.32 8.14
C MET A 31 -2.57 5.15 8.65
N LYS A 32 -3.35 5.37 9.71
CA LYS A 32 -4.18 4.33 10.32
C LYS A 32 -5.50 4.92 10.82
N ARG A 33 -6.59 4.16 10.66
CA ARG A 33 -7.92 4.57 11.14
C ARG A 33 -8.03 4.58 12.67
N SER A 34 -7.45 3.59 13.30
CA SER A 34 -7.54 3.42 14.76
C SER A 34 -6.22 3.83 15.42
N PRO A 35 -6.27 4.46 16.60
CA PRO A 35 -5.07 4.72 17.41
C PRO A 35 -4.26 3.45 17.63
N GLY A 36 -2.94 3.59 17.77
CA GLY A 36 -2.05 2.46 17.99
C GLY A 36 -0.65 2.92 18.31
N VAL A 37 0.22 1.96 18.60
CA VAL A 37 1.65 2.23 18.76
C VAL A 37 2.23 2.46 17.37
N CYS A 38 3.02 3.54 17.22
CA CYS A 38 3.77 3.79 16.00
C CYS A 38 4.79 2.66 15.80
N PRO A 39 4.79 1.98 14.66
CA PRO A 39 5.84 1.02 14.34
C PRO A 39 7.22 1.70 14.38
N GLU A 40 8.23 1.02 14.91
CA GLU A 40 9.60 1.57 15.07
C GLU A 40 10.19 2.08 13.74
N ALA A 41 9.77 1.50 12.63
CA ALA A 41 10.22 1.86 11.29
C ALA A 41 9.50 3.06 10.65
N MET A 42 8.56 3.67 11.37
CA MET A 42 7.84 4.87 10.92
C MET A 42 8.21 6.05 11.80
N ASP A 43 8.48 7.20 11.18
CA ASP A 43 8.80 8.43 11.91
C ASP A 43 7.57 8.99 12.63
N GLU A 44 6.39 8.81 12.02
CA GLU A 44 5.10 9.21 12.58
C GLU A 44 4.00 8.21 12.28
N LEU A 45 3.01 8.15 13.18
CA LEU A 45 1.72 7.49 12.94
C LEU A 45 0.60 8.52 13.05
N ARG A 46 -0.17 8.70 11.99
CA ARG A 46 -1.25 9.69 11.88
C ARG A 46 -2.60 9.03 11.64
N ASN A 47 -3.66 9.78 11.96
CA ASN A 47 -5.03 9.38 11.62
C ASN A 47 -5.31 9.65 10.14
N MET A 48 -6.26 8.91 9.57
CA MET A 48 -6.73 9.14 8.20
C MET A 48 -7.33 10.54 7.99
N ASP A 49 -7.81 11.19 9.04
CA ASP A 49 -8.32 12.58 8.98
C ASP A 49 -7.22 13.60 8.60
N ASP A 50 -5.94 13.28 8.88
CA ASP A 50 -4.80 14.12 8.51
C ASP A 50 -4.39 13.97 7.03
N LEU A 51 -4.99 13.01 6.30
CA LEU A 51 -4.60 12.66 4.95
C LEU A 51 -4.67 13.84 3.98
N GLU A 52 -5.72 14.64 4.06
CA GLU A 52 -5.90 15.81 3.18
C GLU A 52 -4.75 16.83 3.28
N THR A 53 -4.14 16.96 4.46
CA THR A 53 -3.05 17.89 4.70
C THR A 53 -1.67 17.33 4.36
N LEU A 54 -1.53 16.00 4.37
CA LEU A 54 -0.28 15.28 4.12
C LEU A 54 -0.13 14.88 2.65
N LEU A 55 -1.23 14.52 2.00
CA LEU A 55 -1.25 14.02 0.62
C LEU A 55 -0.54 14.95 -0.38
N PRO A 56 -0.74 16.30 -0.37
CA PRO A 56 -0.05 17.21 -1.29
C PRO A 56 1.45 17.36 -1.04
N LYS A 57 1.98 16.79 0.05
CA LYS A 57 3.40 16.88 0.43
C LYS A 57 4.17 15.60 0.14
N ALA A 58 3.46 14.49 -0.05
CA ALA A 58 4.05 13.18 -0.20
C ALA A 58 4.68 12.98 -1.57
N ASP A 59 5.94 12.57 -1.58
CA ASP A 59 6.64 12.15 -2.80
C ASP A 59 6.20 10.76 -3.25
N VAL A 60 5.78 9.92 -2.31
CA VAL A 60 5.27 8.57 -2.56
C VAL A 60 4.07 8.30 -1.66
N VAL A 61 3.01 7.77 -2.23
CA VAL A 61 1.88 7.20 -1.50
C VAL A 61 1.87 5.69 -1.72
N ALA A 62 2.03 4.91 -0.65
CA ALA A 62 2.05 3.45 -0.69
C ALA A 62 0.81 2.89 0.03
N SER A 63 -0.06 2.21 -0.70
CA SER A 63 -1.30 1.62 -0.16
C SER A 63 -1.12 0.13 0.14
N PHE A 64 -1.41 -0.24 1.38
CA PHE A 64 -1.55 -1.61 1.87
C PHE A 64 -2.90 -1.79 2.56
N LEU A 65 -3.90 -1.05 2.09
CA LEU A 65 -5.25 -1.09 2.64
C LEU A 65 -5.98 -2.39 2.27
N PRO A 66 -6.77 -2.94 3.20
CA PRO A 66 -7.71 -4.01 2.87
C PRO A 66 -8.88 -3.45 2.04
N SER A 67 -9.59 -4.32 1.33
CA SER A 67 -10.87 -3.97 0.70
C SER A 67 -11.99 -3.97 1.75
N THR A 68 -12.55 -2.82 2.01
CA THR A 68 -13.73 -2.61 2.87
C THR A 68 -14.69 -1.64 2.17
N GLU A 69 -15.88 -1.45 2.70
CA GLU A 69 -16.82 -0.45 2.16
C GLU A 69 -16.22 0.96 2.13
N GLU A 70 -15.41 1.31 3.13
CA GLU A 70 -14.79 2.64 3.24
C GLU A 70 -13.55 2.82 2.35
N THR A 71 -12.87 1.72 1.99
CA THR A 71 -11.62 1.81 1.23
C THR A 71 -11.79 1.54 -0.26
N ARG A 72 -12.91 0.95 -0.68
CA ARG A 72 -13.21 0.73 -2.09
C ARG A 72 -13.33 2.04 -2.84
N GLY A 73 -12.57 2.17 -3.93
CA GLY A 73 -12.54 3.38 -4.72
C GLY A 73 -12.04 4.62 -3.98
N MET A 74 -11.40 4.44 -2.83
CA MET A 74 -10.88 5.57 -2.04
C MET A 74 -9.83 6.37 -2.81
N ILE A 75 -8.99 5.69 -3.60
CA ILE A 75 -7.99 6.33 -4.46
C ILE A 75 -8.63 6.57 -5.82
N ASP A 76 -9.46 7.58 -5.88
CA ASP A 76 -10.21 8.06 -7.03
C ASP A 76 -9.55 9.29 -7.67
N LYS A 77 -10.18 9.87 -8.67
CA LYS A 77 -9.75 11.09 -9.35
C LYS A 77 -9.49 12.25 -8.38
N GLN A 78 -10.31 12.40 -7.35
CA GLN A 78 -10.18 13.49 -6.40
C GLN A 78 -8.96 13.29 -5.50
N PHE A 79 -8.76 12.06 -5.03
CA PHE A 79 -7.58 11.67 -4.27
C PHE A 79 -6.31 11.86 -5.09
N LEU A 80 -6.28 11.31 -6.32
CA LEU A 80 -5.12 11.39 -7.22
C LEU A 80 -4.79 12.85 -7.57
N GLY A 81 -5.79 13.66 -7.83
CA GLY A 81 -5.61 15.09 -8.12
C GLY A 81 -5.09 15.93 -6.94
N ARG A 82 -5.20 15.42 -5.70
CA ARG A 82 -4.62 16.04 -4.50
C ARG A 82 -3.22 15.56 -4.19
N MET A 83 -2.77 14.46 -4.76
CA MET A 83 -1.38 14.03 -4.63
C MET A 83 -0.43 15.09 -5.18
N LYS A 84 0.76 15.16 -4.61
CA LYS A 84 1.81 16.06 -5.09
C LYS A 84 2.10 15.79 -6.57
N GLU A 85 2.19 16.84 -7.37
CA GLU A 85 2.60 16.73 -8.77
C GLU A 85 3.99 16.07 -8.87
N GLY A 86 4.12 15.10 -9.75
CA GLY A 86 5.33 14.30 -9.91
C GLY A 86 5.56 13.23 -8.84
N SER A 87 4.57 12.98 -7.97
CA SER A 87 4.66 11.90 -6.97
C SER A 87 4.39 10.51 -7.58
N LEU A 88 4.64 9.48 -6.77
CA LEU A 88 4.45 8.08 -7.14
C LEU A 88 3.31 7.45 -6.31
N LEU A 89 2.52 6.57 -6.95
CA LEU A 89 1.56 5.71 -6.27
C LEU A 89 2.02 4.25 -6.28
N LEU A 90 2.02 3.59 -5.13
CA LEU A 90 2.19 2.15 -5.01
C LEU A 90 0.92 1.51 -4.43
N ASN A 91 0.47 0.39 -5.00
CA ASN A 91 -0.61 -0.40 -4.43
C ASN A 91 -0.21 -1.88 -4.33
N GLY A 92 0.08 -2.32 -3.11
CA GLY A 92 0.34 -3.71 -2.74
C GLY A 92 -0.73 -4.25 -1.78
N GLY A 93 -1.87 -3.57 -1.65
CA GLY A 93 -3.00 -3.96 -0.80
C GLY A 93 -4.07 -4.73 -1.53
N ARG A 94 -5.10 -4.01 -2.01
CA ARG A 94 -6.20 -4.57 -2.82
C ARG A 94 -6.50 -3.67 -4.01
N GLY A 95 -6.79 -4.29 -5.15
CA GLY A 95 -6.96 -3.59 -6.42
C GLY A 95 -8.12 -2.61 -6.42
N ASP A 96 -9.24 -2.99 -5.81
CA ASP A 96 -10.47 -2.20 -5.75
C ASP A 96 -10.39 -0.94 -4.84
N VAL A 97 -9.27 -0.75 -4.16
CA VAL A 97 -8.97 0.51 -3.44
C VAL A 97 -8.67 1.64 -4.42
N VAL A 98 -8.13 1.32 -5.60
CA VAL A 98 -7.75 2.28 -6.65
C VAL A 98 -8.75 2.23 -7.79
N CYS A 99 -9.30 3.38 -8.19
CA CYS A 99 -10.02 3.52 -9.44
C CYS A 99 -9.01 3.51 -10.60
N THR A 100 -8.85 2.35 -11.25
CA THR A 100 -7.79 2.13 -12.25
C THR A 100 -7.88 3.12 -13.42
N GLU A 101 -9.09 3.47 -13.86
CA GLU A 101 -9.29 4.44 -14.95
C GLU A 101 -8.85 5.86 -14.54
N ASP A 102 -9.19 6.29 -13.33
CA ASP A 102 -8.76 7.60 -12.81
C ASP A 102 -7.23 7.68 -12.68
N LEU A 103 -6.60 6.54 -12.29
CA LEU A 103 -5.15 6.44 -12.23
C LEU A 103 -4.52 6.56 -13.63
N CYS A 104 -5.10 5.89 -14.63
CA CYS A 104 -4.64 6.03 -16.01
C CYS A 104 -4.69 7.49 -16.46
N ASP A 105 -5.79 8.19 -16.19
CA ASP A 105 -5.93 9.61 -16.52
C ASP A 105 -4.84 10.46 -15.85
N ALA A 106 -4.57 10.23 -14.55
CA ALA A 106 -3.55 10.98 -13.82
C ALA A 106 -2.12 10.75 -14.36
N LEU A 107 -1.83 9.52 -14.82
CA LEU A 107 -0.55 9.16 -15.43
C LEU A 107 -0.39 9.75 -16.82
N GLU A 108 -1.42 9.64 -17.68
CA GLU A 108 -1.42 10.17 -19.05
C GLU A 108 -1.34 11.71 -19.08
N GLN A 109 -1.96 12.37 -18.09
CA GLN A 109 -1.87 13.83 -17.91
C GLN A 109 -0.51 14.28 -17.34
N GLY A 110 0.34 13.36 -16.91
CA GLY A 110 1.64 13.66 -16.32
C GLY A 110 1.57 14.24 -14.91
N HIS A 111 0.39 14.17 -14.24
CA HIS A 111 0.24 14.62 -12.86
C HIS A 111 1.06 13.74 -11.90
N LEU A 112 1.01 12.42 -12.10
CA LEU A 112 1.87 11.47 -11.38
C LEU A 112 3.09 11.09 -12.22
N ALA A 113 4.25 10.98 -11.58
CA ALA A 113 5.48 10.51 -12.23
C ALA A 113 5.42 9.01 -12.56
N GLY A 114 4.62 8.24 -11.84
CA GLY A 114 4.44 6.81 -12.11
C GLY A 114 3.57 6.11 -11.08
N ALA A 115 3.23 4.86 -11.39
CA ALA A 115 2.55 3.97 -10.46
C ALA A 115 3.13 2.55 -10.50
N ALA A 116 3.11 1.86 -9.35
CA ALA A 116 3.44 0.45 -9.23
C ALA A 116 2.27 -0.31 -8.57
N LEU A 117 1.69 -1.25 -9.30
CA LEU A 117 0.50 -1.99 -8.88
C LEU A 117 0.81 -3.49 -8.87
N ASP A 118 0.73 -4.13 -7.72
CA ASP A 118 0.73 -5.59 -7.66
C ASP A 118 -0.69 -6.17 -7.73
N VAL A 119 -1.67 -5.32 -7.52
CA VAL A 119 -3.10 -5.64 -7.49
C VAL A 119 -3.90 -4.65 -8.32
N THR A 120 -4.91 -5.14 -9.04
CA THR A 120 -5.76 -4.32 -9.92
C THR A 120 -7.24 -4.65 -9.71
N ALA A 121 -8.12 -3.81 -10.23
CA ALA A 121 -9.55 -4.11 -10.37
C ALA A 121 -10.02 -3.71 -11.78
N PRO A 122 -10.48 -4.68 -12.59
CA PRO A 122 -10.65 -6.11 -12.28
C PRO A 122 -9.32 -6.86 -12.14
N GLU A 123 -9.37 -8.06 -11.54
CA GLU A 123 -8.23 -8.97 -11.43
C GLU A 123 -8.67 -10.37 -11.89
N PRO A 124 -8.04 -10.98 -12.92
CA PRO A 124 -6.94 -10.44 -13.70
C PRO A 124 -7.32 -9.23 -14.56
N LEU A 125 -6.36 -8.33 -14.77
CA LEU A 125 -6.56 -7.16 -15.62
C LEU A 125 -6.74 -7.58 -17.10
N PRO A 126 -7.72 -7.05 -17.85
CA PRO A 126 -7.92 -7.36 -19.27
C PRO A 126 -6.66 -7.09 -20.09
N LYS A 127 -6.43 -7.92 -21.11
CA LYS A 127 -5.23 -7.83 -21.95
C LYS A 127 -5.18 -6.57 -22.82
N ASP A 128 -6.35 -5.99 -23.10
CA ASP A 128 -6.56 -4.78 -23.87
C ASP A 128 -6.78 -3.53 -23.00
N HIS A 129 -6.51 -3.62 -21.70
CA HIS A 129 -6.64 -2.48 -20.81
C HIS A 129 -5.55 -1.44 -21.10
N ARG A 130 -5.96 -0.16 -21.21
CA ARG A 130 -5.07 0.96 -21.60
C ARG A 130 -3.84 1.16 -20.69
N ILE A 131 -3.88 0.69 -19.46
CA ILE A 131 -2.75 0.83 -18.53
C ILE A 131 -1.47 0.14 -19.05
N TRP A 132 -1.62 -0.90 -19.90
CA TRP A 132 -0.49 -1.61 -20.50
C TRP A 132 0.33 -0.73 -21.46
N ASP A 133 -0.30 0.31 -22.01
CA ASP A 133 0.33 1.25 -22.95
C ASP A 133 0.91 2.48 -22.23
N ILE A 134 0.71 2.62 -20.90
CA ILE A 134 1.21 3.73 -20.10
C ILE A 134 2.64 3.40 -19.62
N PRO A 135 3.67 4.11 -20.12
CA PRO A 135 5.07 3.72 -19.93
C PRO A 135 5.58 3.85 -18.49
N ASN A 136 4.92 4.66 -17.68
CA ASN A 136 5.24 4.87 -16.26
C ASN A 136 4.28 4.13 -15.30
N ALA A 137 3.50 3.16 -15.81
CA ALA A 137 2.73 2.22 -15.02
C ALA A 137 3.45 0.86 -14.98
N PHE A 138 3.77 0.38 -13.78
CA PHE A 138 4.31 -0.96 -13.55
C PHE A 138 3.23 -1.83 -12.91
N VAL A 139 2.88 -2.93 -13.59
CA VAL A 139 1.85 -3.86 -13.11
C VAL A 139 2.46 -5.25 -12.98
N THR A 140 2.34 -5.84 -11.78
CA THR A 140 2.70 -7.24 -11.53
C THR A 140 1.43 -8.05 -11.20
N PRO A 141 1.40 -9.37 -11.50
CA PRO A 141 0.17 -10.15 -11.42
C PRO A 141 -0.05 -10.74 -10.02
N HIS A 142 -0.16 -9.88 -9.00
CA HIS A 142 -0.42 -10.23 -7.59
C HIS A 142 0.56 -11.26 -7.04
N ILE A 143 1.85 -10.99 -7.20
CA ILE A 143 2.94 -11.92 -6.88
C ILE A 143 3.85 -11.46 -5.74
N SER A 144 3.72 -10.22 -5.26
CA SER A 144 4.60 -9.68 -4.22
C SER A 144 4.38 -10.30 -2.84
N GLY A 145 3.25 -10.95 -2.60
CA GLY A 145 2.90 -11.61 -1.33
C GLY A 145 2.63 -13.12 -1.43
N SER A 146 2.97 -13.77 -2.54
CA SER A 146 2.67 -15.17 -2.78
C SER A 146 3.72 -16.12 -2.18
N TYR A 147 3.42 -17.44 -2.23
CA TYR A 147 4.32 -18.53 -1.77
C TYR A 147 5.56 -18.76 -2.65
N HIS A 148 5.96 -17.76 -3.44
CA HIS A 148 7.15 -17.81 -4.26
C HIS A 148 8.46 -17.81 -3.45
N LEU A 149 8.40 -17.30 -2.21
CA LEU A 149 9.50 -17.38 -1.26
C LEU A 149 9.25 -18.54 -0.29
N ALA A 150 10.22 -19.45 -0.17
CA ALA A 150 10.13 -20.61 0.73
C ALA A 150 9.85 -20.19 2.18
N GLU A 151 10.45 -19.08 2.62
CA GLU A 151 10.28 -18.52 3.95
C GLU A 151 8.83 -18.09 4.25
N THR A 152 8.06 -17.70 3.24
CA THR A 152 6.64 -17.32 3.43
C THR A 152 5.83 -18.51 3.92
N LEU A 153 5.99 -19.67 3.30
CA LEU A 153 5.29 -20.89 3.70
C LEU A 153 5.72 -21.34 5.11
N GLU A 154 7.01 -21.31 5.40
CA GLU A 154 7.53 -21.66 6.73
C GLU A 154 6.98 -20.73 7.81
N ASN A 155 6.94 -19.43 7.56
CA ASN A 155 6.39 -18.44 8.49
C ASN A 155 4.89 -18.68 8.74
N VAL A 156 4.10 -18.94 7.70
CA VAL A 156 2.67 -19.25 7.84
C VAL A 156 2.46 -20.50 8.68
N VAL A 157 3.20 -21.58 8.41
CA VAL A 157 3.13 -22.82 9.18
C VAL A 157 3.54 -22.61 10.63
N ASN A 158 4.64 -21.89 10.87
CA ASN A 158 5.13 -21.61 12.22
C ASN A 158 4.11 -20.78 13.03
N ILE A 159 3.50 -19.76 12.44
CA ILE A 159 2.45 -18.96 13.07
C ILE A 159 1.22 -19.83 13.39
N ALA A 160 0.80 -20.67 12.44
CA ALA A 160 -0.32 -21.57 12.65
C ALA A 160 -0.07 -22.56 13.80
N VAL A 161 1.09 -23.20 13.84
CA VAL A 161 1.50 -24.13 14.91
C VAL A 161 1.55 -23.42 16.26
N GLU A 162 2.15 -22.23 16.31
CA GLU A 162 2.20 -21.41 17.53
C GLU A 162 0.80 -21.05 18.02
N ASN A 163 -0.09 -20.62 17.12
CA ASN A 163 -1.47 -20.27 17.48
C ASN A 163 -2.28 -21.48 17.97
N VAL A 164 -2.09 -22.68 17.41
CA VAL A 164 -2.71 -23.91 17.92
C VAL A 164 -2.22 -24.22 19.34
N ARG A 165 -0.91 -24.08 19.61
CA ARG A 165 -0.35 -24.28 20.94
C ARG A 165 -0.89 -23.29 21.96
N ARG A 166 -0.96 -22.00 21.58
CA ARG A 166 -1.52 -20.92 22.42
C ARG A 166 -3.00 -21.15 22.71
N TYR A 167 -3.77 -21.50 21.68
CA TYR A 167 -5.20 -21.81 21.84
C TYR A 167 -5.43 -22.95 22.83
N ALA A 168 -4.64 -24.04 22.73
CA ALA A 168 -4.73 -25.17 23.65
C ALA A 168 -4.42 -24.80 25.09
N LYS A 169 -3.66 -23.72 25.36
CA LYS A 169 -3.31 -23.20 26.67
C LYS A 169 -4.21 -22.06 27.14
N GLY A 170 -5.18 -21.61 26.35
CA GLY A 170 -6.01 -20.45 26.64
C GLY A 170 -5.26 -19.11 26.56
N GLU A 171 -4.12 -19.07 25.88
CA GLU A 171 -3.31 -17.87 25.68
C GLU A 171 -3.80 -17.03 24.50
N ARG A 172 -3.47 -15.74 24.50
CA ARG A 172 -3.78 -14.85 23.36
C ARG A 172 -3.04 -15.31 22.12
N LEU A 173 -3.75 -15.38 20.98
CA LEU A 173 -3.14 -15.71 19.69
C LEU A 173 -2.20 -14.58 19.22
N ARG A 174 -1.24 -14.99 18.38
CA ARG A 174 -0.29 -14.09 17.76
C ARG A 174 -0.92 -13.38 16.56
#